data_df75c222735fc1765acb581b51830494
#
_entry.id   df75c222735fc1765acb581b51830494
#
_cell.length_a   1.000
_cell.length_b   1.000
_cell.length_c   1.000
_cell.angle_alpha   90.00
_cell.angle_beta   90.00
_cell.angle_gamma   90.00
#
_symmetry.space_group_name_H-M   'P 1'
#
loop_
_entity.id
_entity.type
_entity.pdbx_description
1 polymer ?
#
loop_
_entity_poly.entity_id
_entity_poly.type
_entity_poly.pdbx_seq_one_letter_code
_entity_poly.pdbx_strand_id
1 'polypeptide(L)'
;MMPYSNALGGVADWFCQLWAESLGKKFSLNNEVVRTGSTPVRAIGVVDQHSQLQLYMEGPYDKVITFLAIKRFSKEVSVVSGNDVEGDLVYLKGHSLNNVMEAEFEGTRLALTEHNRPNCTITLDELSAFTLGQLFYLFELQTAYGGKFYNVNAFDQPGVEAGKINAFAMLGRKGFEQREKEINIQLQRAQKKYHI
;
A
#
# COMPACT_ATOMS: atom_id res chain seq x y z
N MET A 1 -2.17 -3.27 1.59
CA MET A 1 -2.71 -2.77 2.87
C MET A 1 -4.03 -2.09 2.59
N MET A 2 -5.08 -2.46 3.32
CA MET A 2 -6.46 -2.03 3.05
C MET A 2 -7.15 -1.56 4.35
N PRO A 3 -6.97 -0.29 4.75
CA PRO A 3 -7.69 0.29 5.88
C PRO A 3 -9.17 0.51 5.55
N TYR A 4 -10.04 0.20 6.52
CA TYR A 4 -11.48 0.53 6.50
C TYR A 4 -11.73 1.85 7.24
N SER A 5 -10.97 2.84 6.87
CA SER A 5 -11.11 4.23 7.31
C SER A 5 -10.33 5.15 6.39
N ASN A 6 -10.97 6.18 5.87
CA ASN A 6 -10.31 7.21 5.05
C ASN A 6 -9.17 7.92 5.81
N ALA A 7 -9.32 8.08 7.14
CA ALA A 7 -8.30 8.70 7.98
C ALA A 7 -6.99 7.90 8.04
N LEU A 8 -7.03 6.59 7.76
CA LEU A 8 -5.85 5.72 7.69
C LEU A 8 -5.28 5.59 6.26
N GLY A 9 -5.86 6.26 5.27
CA GLY A 9 -5.38 6.20 3.89
C GLY A 9 -3.91 6.63 3.75
N GLY A 10 -3.52 7.70 4.43
CA GLY A 10 -2.13 8.15 4.46
C GLY A 10 -1.16 7.17 5.13
N VAL A 11 -1.64 6.35 6.07
CA VAL A 11 -0.85 5.27 6.68
C VAL A 11 -0.55 4.18 5.64
N ALA A 12 -1.53 3.83 4.82
CA ALA A 12 -1.33 2.85 3.76
C ALA A 12 -0.33 3.34 2.69
N ASP A 13 -0.38 4.63 2.32
CA ASP A 13 0.60 5.25 1.42
C ASP A 13 2.00 5.25 2.02
N TRP A 14 2.12 5.67 3.28
CA TRP A 14 3.38 5.67 4.01
C TRP A 14 3.97 4.25 4.15
N PHE A 15 3.14 3.25 4.46
CA PHE A 15 3.58 1.86 4.52
C PHE A 15 4.12 1.38 3.16
N CYS A 16 3.46 1.75 2.06
CA CYS A 16 3.93 1.38 0.72
C CYS A 16 5.33 1.96 0.46
N GLN A 17 5.58 3.21 0.83
CA GLN A 17 6.91 3.81 0.74
C GLN A 17 7.90 3.08 1.63
N LEU A 18 7.63 2.96 2.93
CA LEU A 18 8.50 2.32 3.89
C LEU A 18 8.94 0.92 3.43
N TRP A 19 7.96 0.09 3.04
CA TRP A 19 8.19 -1.28 2.63
C TRP A 19 8.99 -1.38 1.33
N ALA A 20 8.59 -0.62 0.30
CA ALA A 20 9.24 -0.67 -1.00
C ALA A 20 10.70 -0.18 -0.96
N GLU A 21 10.95 0.97 -0.31
CA GLU A 21 12.29 1.55 -0.22
C GLU A 21 13.23 0.71 0.65
N SER A 22 12.71 0.14 1.73
CA SER A 22 13.52 -0.63 2.67
C SER A 22 13.83 -2.05 2.19
N LEU A 23 12.88 -2.73 1.54
CA LEU A 23 13.00 -4.16 1.22
C LEU A 23 13.23 -4.45 -0.27
N GLY A 24 12.97 -3.50 -1.16
CA GLY A 24 13.26 -3.61 -2.59
C GLY A 24 14.77 -3.49 -2.85
N LYS A 25 15.50 -4.61 -2.76
CA LYS A 25 16.97 -4.60 -2.86
C LYS A 25 17.47 -5.53 -3.97
N LYS A 26 18.51 -5.06 -4.67
CA LYS A 26 19.21 -5.85 -5.68
C LYS A 26 20.20 -6.82 -5.05
N PHE A 27 20.88 -6.40 -3.97
CA PHE A 27 21.96 -7.17 -3.35
C PHE A 27 21.61 -7.57 -1.91
N SER A 28 22.03 -8.77 -1.54
CA SER A 28 22.04 -9.21 -0.14
C SER A 28 23.15 -8.53 0.66
N LEU A 29 23.15 -8.72 1.98
CA LEU A 29 24.25 -8.28 2.86
C LEU A 29 25.59 -8.93 2.49
N ASN A 30 25.57 -10.04 1.77
CA ASN A 30 26.75 -10.76 1.28
C ASN A 30 27.14 -10.36 -0.15
N ASN A 31 26.57 -9.28 -0.71
CA ASN A 31 26.77 -8.81 -2.08
C ASN A 31 26.30 -9.79 -3.18
N GLU A 32 25.43 -10.72 -2.88
CA GLU A 32 24.83 -11.62 -3.87
C GLU A 32 23.63 -10.94 -4.55
N VAL A 33 23.40 -11.16 -5.84
CA VAL A 33 22.25 -10.62 -6.56
C VAL A 33 21.00 -11.40 -6.19
N VAL A 34 20.10 -10.81 -5.40
CA VAL A 34 18.89 -11.46 -4.90
C VAL A 34 17.59 -10.87 -5.48
N ARG A 35 17.53 -9.56 -5.72
CA ARG A 35 16.35 -8.84 -6.25
C ARG A 35 15.08 -9.16 -5.44
N THR A 36 15.14 -8.86 -4.15
CA THR A 36 14.04 -9.09 -3.19
C THR A 36 13.03 -7.95 -3.15
N GLY A 37 11.99 -8.17 -2.37
CA GLY A 37 10.95 -7.20 -2.05
C GLY A 37 9.64 -7.51 -2.77
N SER A 38 8.55 -7.65 -2.00
CA SER A 38 7.21 -7.69 -2.56
C SER A 38 6.71 -6.28 -2.87
N THR A 39 5.87 -6.13 -3.90
CA THR A 39 5.26 -4.85 -4.25
C THR A 39 4.14 -4.53 -3.25
N PRO A 40 4.27 -3.48 -2.44
CA PRO A 40 3.18 -3.05 -1.58
C PRO A 40 2.13 -2.30 -2.41
N VAL A 41 0.86 -2.56 -2.11
CA VAL A 41 -0.26 -1.91 -2.77
C VAL A 41 -1.17 -1.29 -1.71
N ARG A 42 -1.57 -0.04 -1.95
CA ARG A 42 -2.60 0.63 -1.18
C ARG A 42 -3.97 0.30 -1.74
N ALA A 43 -4.92 0.02 -0.86
CA ALA A 43 -6.35 -0.03 -1.14
C ALA A 43 -7.10 0.63 0.03
N ILE A 44 -8.31 1.11 -0.19
CA ILE A 44 -9.17 1.70 0.84
C ILE A 44 -10.52 0.97 0.84
N GLY A 45 -10.88 0.35 1.94
CA GLY A 45 -12.25 -0.10 2.18
C GLY A 45 -13.18 1.10 2.46
N VAL A 46 -14.36 1.14 1.88
CA VAL A 46 -14.97 0.14 0.98
C VAL A 46 -14.69 0.42 -0.51
N VAL A 47 -14.14 1.60 -0.83
CA VAL A 47 -14.03 2.12 -2.19
C VAL A 47 -13.34 1.14 -3.13
N ASP A 48 -12.21 0.58 -2.69
CA ASP A 48 -11.41 -0.32 -3.52
C ASP A 48 -11.89 -1.77 -3.56
N GLN A 49 -13.00 -2.10 -2.91
CA GLN A 49 -13.75 -3.31 -3.21
C GLN A 49 -14.22 -3.30 -4.68
N HIS A 50 -14.56 -2.11 -5.21
CA HIS A 50 -15.05 -1.93 -6.58
C HIS A 50 -13.94 -1.72 -7.62
N SER A 51 -12.68 -1.69 -7.21
CA SER A 51 -11.54 -1.48 -8.13
C SER A 51 -10.54 -2.64 -8.11
N GLN A 52 -10.26 -3.21 -6.96
CA GLN A 52 -9.15 -4.15 -6.78
C GLN A 52 -9.56 -5.54 -6.27
N LEU A 53 -10.74 -5.67 -5.65
CA LEU A 53 -11.15 -6.91 -4.99
C LEU A 53 -11.29 -8.10 -5.98
N GLN A 54 -11.75 -7.85 -7.20
CA GLN A 54 -11.83 -8.90 -8.23
C GLN A 54 -10.46 -9.54 -8.47
N LEU A 55 -9.39 -8.74 -8.57
CA LEU A 55 -8.02 -9.22 -8.70
C LEU A 55 -7.55 -9.99 -7.47
N TYR A 56 -7.96 -9.56 -6.28
CA TYR A 56 -7.60 -10.23 -5.03
C TYR A 56 -8.30 -11.58 -4.88
N MET A 57 -9.53 -11.69 -5.35
CA MET A 57 -10.33 -12.92 -5.28
C MET A 57 -9.93 -13.96 -6.33
N GLU A 58 -9.80 -13.56 -7.60
CA GLU A 58 -9.66 -14.50 -8.72
C GLU A 58 -8.30 -14.42 -9.43
N GLY A 59 -7.50 -13.40 -9.12
CA GLY A 59 -6.18 -13.23 -9.75
C GLY A 59 -5.12 -14.18 -9.18
N PRO A 60 -3.83 -13.99 -9.57
CA PRO A 60 -2.71 -14.81 -9.11
C PRO A 60 -2.62 -14.88 -7.58
N TYR A 61 -2.21 -16.04 -7.08
CA TYR A 61 -2.04 -16.32 -5.64
C TYR A 61 -0.68 -15.79 -5.16
N ASP A 62 -0.49 -14.49 -5.23
CA ASP A 62 0.77 -13.78 -4.94
C ASP A 62 0.59 -12.59 -3.97
N LYS A 63 -0.56 -12.51 -3.30
CA LYS A 63 -0.94 -11.37 -2.47
C LYS A 63 -1.29 -11.80 -1.06
N VAL A 64 -0.91 -10.96 -0.10
CA VAL A 64 -1.40 -10.99 1.29
C VAL A 64 -2.12 -9.67 1.55
N ILE A 65 -3.35 -9.73 2.00
CA ILE A 65 -4.15 -8.55 2.29
C ILE A 65 -4.07 -8.27 3.80
N THR A 66 -3.50 -7.11 4.16
CA THR A 66 -3.49 -6.63 5.55
C THR A 66 -4.57 -5.58 5.71
N PHE A 67 -5.60 -5.91 6.47
CA PHE A 67 -6.67 -4.98 6.84
C PHE A 67 -6.26 -4.15 8.05
N LEU A 68 -6.67 -2.87 8.07
CA LEU A 68 -6.65 -2.03 9.26
C LEU A 68 -8.09 -1.69 9.62
N ALA A 69 -8.54 -2.14 10.78
CA ALA A 69 -9.90 -1.92 11.28
C ALA A 69 -9.87 -1.03 12.54
N ILE A 70 -10.94 -0.29 12.78
CA ILE A 70 -11.14 0.54 13.97
C ILE A 70 -12.40 0.04 14.67
N LYS A 71 -12.30 -0.32 15.97
CA LYS A 71 -13.46 -0.77 16.75
C LYS A 71 -14.41 0.37 17.12
N ARG A 72 -13.87 1.48 17.58
CA ARG A 72 -14.64 2.63 18.05
C ARG A 72 -14.32 3.84 17.18
N PHE A 73 -15.27 4.26 16.38
CA PHE A 73 -15.20 5.52 15.66
C PHE A 73 -15.55 6.69 16.60
N SER A 74 -14.97 7.86 16.36
CA SER A 74 -15.22 9.07 17.15
C SER A 74 -16.66 9.60 17.03
N LYS A 75 -17.37 9.21 15.99
CA LYS A 75 -18.76 9.58 15.74
C LYS A 75 -19.53 8.39 15.23
N GLU A 76 -20.79 8.32 15.62
CA GLU A 76 -21.77 7.40 15.05
C GLU A 76 -22.80 8.21 14.26
N VAL A 77 -23.07 7.77 13.04
CA VAL A 77 -24.04 8.41 12.14
C VAL A 77 -25.10 7.39 11.81
N SER A 78 -26.32 7.61 12.27
CA SER A 78 -27.45 6.74 11.97
C SER A 78 -27.88 6.87 10.51
N VAL A 79 -28.21 5.77 9.88
CA VAL A 79 -28.96 5.79 8.61
C VAL A 79 -30.35 6.30 8.91
N VAL A 80 -30.81 7.30 8.15
CA VAL A 80 -32.09 7.98 8.41
C VAL A 80 -33.24 6.97 8.50
N SER A 81 -33.94 6.99 9.61
CA SER A 81 -35.10 6.13 9.89
C SER A 81 -36.40 6.81 9.47
N GLY A 82 -36.45 7.35 8.26
CA GLY A 82 -37.68 7.96 7.72
C GLY A 82 -38.52 6.96 6.92
N ASN A 83 -39.77 7.35 6.60
CA ASN A 83 -40.62 6.60 5.66
C ASN A 83 -40.05 6.62 4.21
N ASP A 84 -38.95 7.35 4.01
CA ASP A 84 -38.34 7.60 2.71
C ASP A 84 -37.33 6.52 2.26
N VAL A 85 -37.08 5.49 3.09
CA VAL A 85 -36.25 4.34 2.72
C VAL A 85 -37.17 3.21 2.28
N GLU A 86 -37.29 3.03 0.96
CA GLU A 86 -38.14 2.02 0.33
C GLU A 86 -37.33 1.04 -0.52
N GLY A 87 -37.95 -0.05 -0.93
CA GLY A 87 -37.37 -1.03 -1.83
C GLY A 87 -36.19 -1.79 -1.22
N ASP A 88 -35.15 -1.99 -2.00
CA ASP A 88 -34.00 -2.84 -1.66
C ASP A 88 -33.14 -2.29 -0.52
N LEU A 89 -33.30 -1.04 -0.11
CA LEU A 89 -32.54 -0.42 0.98
C LEU A 89 -33.20 -0.55 2.37
N VAL A 90 -34.37 -1.16 2.46
CA VAL A 90 -35.13 -1.28 3.72
C VAL A 90 -34.33 -1.99 4.84
N TYR A 91 -33.44 -2.89 4.48
CA TYR A 91 -32.59 -3.60 5.44
C TYR A 91 -31.60 -2.68 6.18
N LEU A 92 -31.31 -1.47 5.66
CA LEU A 92 -30.46 -0.50 6.33
C LEU A 92 -31.14 0.28 7.45
N LYS A 93 -32.48 0.17 7.57
CA LYS A 93 -33.23 0.86 8.65
C LYS A 93 -32.77 0.40 10.02
N GLY A 94 -32.47 1.36 10.87
CA GLY A 94 -32.02 1.11 12.24
C GLY A 94 -30.52 0.81 12.40
N HIS A 95 -29.78 0.77 11.30
CA HIS A 95 -28.32 0.67 11.35
C HIS A 95 -27.66 2.05 11.33
N SER A 96 -26.43 2.11 11.84
CA SER A 96 -25.54 3.25 11.65
C SER A 96 -24.64 3.02 10.44
N LEU A 97 -24.02 4.09 9.92
CA LEU A 97 -22.97 3.97 8.91
C LEU A 97 -21.76 3.18 9.44
N ASN A 98 -21.55 3.19 10.75
CA ASN A 98 -20.52 2.39 11.42
C ASN A 98 -20.83 0.89 11.29
N ASN A 99 -22.10 0.49 11.51
CA ASN A 99 -22.52 -0.91 11.30
C ASN A 99 -22.38 -1.32 9.83
N VAL A 100 -22.74 -0.44 8.90
CA VAL A 100 -22.58 -0.73 7.46
C VAL A 100 -21.10 -0.92 7.11
N MET A 101 -20.22 -0.03 7.59
CA MET A 101 -18.77 -0.16 7.38
C MET A 101 -18.22 -1.46 7.96
N GLU A 102 -18.65 -1.85 9.16
CA GLU A 102 -18.25 -3.10 9.80
C GLU A 102 -18.72 -4.33 9.01
N ALA A 103 -19.98 -4.32 8.54
CA ALA A 103 -20.51 -5.39 7.71
C ALA A 103 -19.77 -5.54 6.38
N GLU A 104 -19.43 -4.44 5.72
CA GLU A 104 -18.65 -4.43 4.48
C GLU A 104 -17.22 -4.97 4.71
N PHE A 105 -16.59 -4.57 5.82
CA PHE A 105 -15.29 -5.08 6.21
C PHE A 105 -15.32 -6.59 6.46
N GLU A 106 -16.20 -7.04 7.35
CA GLU A 106 -16.30 -8.45 7.72
C GLU A 106 -16.71 -9.33 6.53
N GLY A 107 -17.65 -8.86 5.71
CA GLY A 107 -18.08 -9.56 4.50
C GLY A 107 -16.91 -9.77 3.53
N THR A 108 -16.11 -8.73 3.29
CA THR A 108 -14.93 -8.83 2.42
C THR A 108 -13.86 -9.76 3.01
N ARG A 109 -13.57 -9.63 4.30
CA ARG A 109 -12.60 -10.46 5.01
C ARG A 109 -12.98 -11.94 4.96
N LEU A 110 -14.25 -12.26 5.24
CA LEU A 110 -14.78 -13.62 5.20
C LEU A 110 -14.71 -14.21 3.80
N ALA A 111 -15.13 -13.45 2.77
CA ALA A 111 -15.08 -13.90 1.39
C ALA A 111 -13.65 -14.26 0.96
N LEU A 112 -12.65 -13.43 1.29
CA LEU A 112 -11.25 -13.74 1.02
C LEU A 112 -10.79 -15.00 1.76
N THR A 113 -11.20 -15.18 3.00
CA THR A 113 -10.84 -16.35 3.81
C THR A 113 -11.44 -17.64 3.25
N GLU A 114 -12.72 -17.62 2.87
CA GLU A 114 -13.43 -18.76 2.27
C GLU A 114 -12.80 -19.19 0.93
N HIS A 115 -12.24 -18.23 0.19
CA HIS A 115 -11.52 -18.50 -1.06
C HIS A 115 -10.01 -18.74 -0.84
N ASN A 116 -9.59 -19.01 0.40
CA ASN A 116 -8.19 -19.28 0.78
C ASN A 116 -7.22 -18.15 0.39
N ARG A 117 -7.70 -16.91 0.29
CA ARG A 117 -6.85 -15.75 0.01
C ARG A 117 -6.18 -15.27 1.31
N PRO A 118 -4.83 -15.27 1.40
CA PRO A 118 -4.14 -14.90 2.61
C PRO A 118 -4.49 -13.48 3.05
N ASN A 119 -5.02 -13.35 4.26
CA ASN A 119 -5.33 -12.05 4.83
C ASN A 119 -5.09 -12.04 6.34
N CYS A 120 -4.87 -10.86 6.88
CA CYS A 120 -4.79 -10.62 8.32
C CYS A 120 -5.40 -9.26 8.65
N THR A 121 -5.78 -9.08 9.91
CA THR A 121 -6.37 -7.84 10.39
C THR A 121 -5.56 -7.29 11.57
N ILE A 122 -5.20 -6.02 11.50
CA ILE A 122 -4.71 -5.25 12.64
C ILE A 122 -5.86 -4.34 13.06
N THR A 123 -6.31 -4.51 14.30
CA THR A 123 -7.45 -3.78 14.84
C THR A 123 -6.98 -2.74 15.85
N LEU A 124 -7.32 -1.47 15.62
CA LEU A 124 -7.15 -0.38 16.56
C LEU A 124 -8.41 -0.25 17.42
N ASP A 125 -8.28 -0.10 18.73
CA ASP A 125 -9.43 0.15 19.59
C ASP A 125 -10.13 1.46 19.25
N GLU A 126 -9.33 2.48 18.91
CA GLU A 126 -9.76 3.78 18.41
C GLU A 126 -8.63 4.43 17.62
N LEU A 127 -8.94 5.46 16.84
CA LEU A 127 -7.94 6.27 16.16
C LEU A 127 -7.54 7.45 17.04
N SER A 128 -6.34 7.38 17.58
CA SER A 128 -5.72 8.43 18.39
C SER A 128 -4.25 8.60 18.01
N ALA A 129 -3.61 9.68 18.46
CA ALA A 129 -2.18 9.88 18.26
C ALA A 129 -1.35 8.73 18.86
N PHE A 130 -1.80 8.16 19.97
CA PHE A 130 -1.14 7.04 20.63
C PHE A 130 -1.23 5.75 19.78
N THR A 131 -2.44 5.34 19.37
CA THR A 131 -2.63 4.12 18.57
C THR A 131 -2.00 4.24 17.18
N LEU A 132 -1.97 5.45 16.62
CA LEU A 132 -1.26 5.72 15.37
C LEU A 132 0.26 5.58 15.54
N GLY A 133 0.82 6.09 16.63
CA GLY A 133 2.24 5.91 16.97
C GLY A 133 2.63 4.45 17.17
N GLN A 134 1.77 3.66 17.83
CA GLN A 134 1.95 2.20 17.96
C GLN A 134 1.96 1.51 16.59
N LEU A 135 1.08 1.91 15.67
CA LEU A 135 0.97 1.36 14.34
C LEU A 135 2.23 1.67 13.50
N PHE A 136 2.73 2.91 13.55
CA PHE A 136 3.98 3.27 12.89
C PHE A 136 5.15 2.44 13.41
N TYR A 137 5.32 2.38 14.73
CA TYR A 137 6.40 1.61 15.34
C TYR A 137 6.33 0.12 14.98
N LEU A 138 5.12 -0.46 14.95
CA LEU A 138 4.90 -1.84 14.52
C LEU A 138 5.41 -2.07 13.10
N PHE A 139 5.07 -1.20 12.15
CA PHE A 139 5.47 -1.37 10.76
C PHE A 139 6.94 -1.07 10.51
N GLU A 140 7.53 -0.13 11.25
CA GLU A 140 8.97 0.13 11.22
C GLU A 140 9.76 -1.10 11.69
N LEU A 141 9.36 -1.68 12.83
CA LEU A 141 9.97 -2.92 13.31
C LEU A 141 9.76 -4.09 12.34
N GLN A 142 8.54 -4.27 11.84
CA GLN A 142 8.24 -5.32 10.86
C GLN A 142 9.14 -5.19 9.62
N THR A 143 9.34 -3.97 9.14
CA THR A 143 10.20 -3.70 7.98
C THR A 143 11.67 -3.98 8.30
N ALA A 144 12.16 -3.58 9.46
CA ALA A 144 13.52 -3.88 9.90
C ALA A 144 13.77 -5.39 10.01
N TYR A 145 12.83 -6.14 10.59
CA TYR A 145 12.88 -7.61 10.61
C TYR A 145 12.77 -8.22 9.21
N GLY A 146 11.92 -7.64 8.34
CA GLY A 146 11.82 -8.04 6.93
C GLY A 146 13.17 -7.98 6.22
N GLY A 147 13.97 -6.95 6.48
CA GLY A 147 15.34 -6.84 5.98
C GLY A 147 16.23 -8.00 6.44
N LYS A 148 16.08 -8.43 7.69
CA LYS A 148 16.81 -9.60 8.21
C LYS A 148 16.37 -10.90 7.55
N PHE A 149 15.06 -11.11 7.37
CA PHE A 149 14.53 -12.30 6.70
C PHE A 149 14.95 -12.40 5.23
N TYR A 150 15.01 -11.26 4.53
CA TYR A 150 15.50 -11.21 3.14
C TYR A 150 17.04 -11.16 3.04
N ASN A 151 17.75 -11.05 4.17
CA ASN A 151 19.19 -10.85 4.22
C ASN A 151 19.66 -9.62 3.44
N VAL A 152 18.96 -8.47 3.61
CA VAL A 152 19.26 -7.21 2.93
C VAL A 152 19.38 -6.05 3.93
N ASN A 153 20.03 -4.95 3.53
CA ASN A 153 20.05 -3.73 4.32
C ASN A 153 18.74 -2.96 4.12
N ALA A 154 17.90 -2.91 5.15
CA ALA A 154 16.63 -2.18 5.11
C ALA A 154 16.79 -0.66 5.32
N PHE A 155 18.00 -0.16 5.62
CA PHE A 155 18.25 1.23 6.05
C PHE A 155 18.95 2.09 5.00
N ASP A 156 19.02 1.63 3.74
CA ASP A 156 19.53 2.39 2.61
C ASP A 156 18.60 2.30 1.39
N GLN A 157 18.80 3.18 0.39
CA GLN A 157 18.00 3.19 -0.85
C GLN A 157 18.90 3.45 -2.08
N PRO A 158 19.87 2.59 -2.40
CA PRO A 158 20.80 2.83 -3.50
C PRO A 158 20.12 2.93 -4.87
N GLY A 159 18.94 2.32 -5.04
CA GLY A 159 18.21 2.31 -6.30
C GLY A 159 17.68 3.67 -6.77
N VAL A 160 17.46 4.63 -5.87
CA VAL A 160 16.94 5.96 -6.23
C VAL A 160 18.01 6.94 -6.70
N GLU A 161 19.29 6.66 -6.44
CA GLU A 161 20.40 7.56 -6.78
C GLU A 161 20.61 7.71 -8.29
N ALA A 162 20.43 6.66 -9.07
CA ALA A 162 20.61 6.69 -10.51
C ALA A 162 19.68 7.70 -11.20
N GLY A 163 18.42 7.80 -10.76
CA GLY A 163 17.46 8.77 -11.28
C GLY A 163 17.88 10.22 -10.96
N LYS A 164 18.33 10.48 -9.73
CA LYS A 164 18.83 11.81 -9.32
C LYS A 164 20.05 12.22 -10.13
N ILE A 165 21.04 11.32 -10.31
CA ILE A 165 22.24 11.56 -11.11
C ILE A 165 21.85 11.91 -12.55
N ASN A 166 20.91 11.17 -13.14
CA ASN A 166 20.42 11.47 -14.49
C ASN A 166 19.76 12.85 -14.56
N ALA A 167 18.90 13.20 -13.60
CA ALA A 167 18.25 14.50 -13.54
C ALA A 167 19.29 15.64 -13.41
N PHE A 168 20.29 15.49 -12.55
CA PHE A 168 21.38 16.47 -12.42
C PHE A 168 22.16 16.66 -13.73
N ALA A 169 22.46 15.56 -14.43
CA ALA A 169 23.13 15.61 -15.72
C ALA A 169 22.27 16.32 -16.78
N MET A 170 20.99 15.97 -16.88
CA MET A 170 20.06 16.57 -17.86
C MET A 170 19.80 18.06 -17.60
N LEU A 171 19.93 18.52 -16.35
CA LEU A 171 19.80 19.92 -15.96
C LEU A 171 21.16 20.70 -16.05
N GLY A 172 22.21 20.08 -16.55
CA GLY A 172 23.51 20.71 -16.73
C GLY A 172 24.27 21.03 -15.43
N ARG A 173 24.02 20.25 -14.35
CA ARG A 173 24.74 20.45 -13.09
C ARG A 173 26.22 20.17 -13.28
N LYS A 174 27.07 21.13 -12.83
CA LYS A 174 28.53 21.02 -12.88
C LYS A 174 29.01 19.70 -12.24
N GLY A 175 29.91 19.00 -12.96
CA GLY A 175 30.45 17.71 -12.54
C GLY A 175 29.71 16.50 -13.08
N PHE A 176 28.63 16.69 -13.88
CA PHE A 176 27.85 15.61 -14.50
C PHE A 176 27.89 15.63 -16.04
N GLU A 177 28.83 16.37 -16.65
CA GLU A 177 28.91 16.59 -18.10
C GLU A 177 29.11 15.29 -18.89
N GLN A 178 29.88 14.37 -18.33
CA GLN A 178 30.10 13.05 -18.94
C GLN A 178 28.79 12.25 -18.98
N ARG A 179 28.03 12.26 -17.89
CA ARG A 179 26.73 11.56 -17.80
C ARG A 179 25.68 12.16 -18.72
N GLU A 180 25.68 13.48 -18.88
CA GLU A 180 24.82 14.19 -19.84
C GLU A 180 25.06 13.70 -21.28
N LYS A 181 26.33 13.61 -21.71
CA LYS A 181 26.68 13.07 -23.04
C LYS A 181 26.20 11.65 -23.25
N GLU A 182 26.37 10.76 -22.26
CA GLU A 182 25.90 9.39 -22.30
C GLU A 182 24.36 9.30 -22.45
N ILE A 183 23.63 10.12 -21.68
CA ILE A 183 22.17 10.19 -21.74
C ILE A 183 21.72 10.65 -23.12
N ASN A 184 22.31 11.70 -23.67
CA ASN A 184 21.95 12.21 -25.00
C ASN A 184 22.15 11.16 -26.10
N ILE A 185 23.22 10.37 -26.05
CA ILE A 185 23.45 9.25 -26.97
C ILE A 185 22.37 8.17 -26.79
N GLN A 186 21.99 7.84 -25.56
CA GLN A 186 20.94 6.86 -25.28
C GLN A 186 19.59 7.32 -25.80
N LEU A 187 19.22 8.57 -25.59
CA LEU A 187 17.95 9.15 -26.06
C LEU A 187 17.87 9.15 -27.59
N GLN A 188 18.97 9.52 -28.29
CA GLN A 188 19.02 9.46 -29.76
C GLN A 188 18.87 8.02 -30.29
N ARG A 189 19.47 7.04 -29.62
CA ARG A 189 19.31 5.61 -29.99
C ARG A 189 17.88 5.10 -29.75
N ALA A 190 17.26 5.53 -28.64
CA ALA A 190 15.89 5.16 -28.34
C ALA A 190 14.90 5.74 -29.36
N GLN A 191 15.06 7.02 -29.73
CA GLN A 191 14.24 7.65 -30.77
C GLN A 191 14.32 6.93 -32.11
N LYS A 192 15.51 6.47 -32.51
CA LYS A 192 15.68 5.70 -33.75
C LYS A 192 15.03 4.32 -33.71
N LYS A 193 14.94 3.69 -32.54
CA LYS A 193 14.41 2.32 -32.37
C LYS A 193 12.90 2.27 -32.26
N TYR A 194 12.27 3.32 -31.75
CA TYR A 194 10.84 3.37 -31.42
C TYR A 194 10.09 4.48 -32.16
N HIS A 195 10.51 4.79 -33.40
CA HIS A 195 9.67 5.62 -34.29
C HIS A 195 8.38 4.86 -34.62
N ILE A 196 7.30 5.28 -33.95
CA ILE A 196 5.91 4.98 -34.33
C ILE A 196 5.44 6.14 -35.20
#